data_c9836a8c8306b3d2273bdd4ef8336a39
#
_entry.id   c9836a8c8306b3d2273bdd4ef8336a39
#
_cell.length_a   1.000
_cell.length_b   1.000
_cell.length_c   1.000
_cell.angle_alpha   90.00
_cell.angle_beta   90.00
_cell.angle_gamma   90.00
#
_symmetry.space_group_name_H-M   'P 1'
#
loop_
_entity.id
_entity.type
_entity.pdbx_description
1 polymer ?
#
loop_
_entity_poly.entity_id
_entity_poly.type
_entity_poly.pdbx_seq_one_letter_code
_entity_poly.pdbx_strand_id
1 'polypeptide(L)'
;MMLDSNSEKGLSKLMSKMLRHTPEEFGLQLSPEDGSCAMDAFLQAVTAQRRWSWVRREDVEQVVRNSDKQRYIIENERIRARYGHSHTRVQYAPAEPPAVLYHGTNRKALPSILKEGLHPMSRQYVHLSEGTHFATLAGSRRGELIILRIDTQKAREAGVSFYFAGNEVWLADRIPPGCCEIDGT
;
A
#
# COMPACT_ATOMS: atom_id res chain seq x y z
N MET A 1 -26.93 -8.96 -3.40
CA MET A 1 -26.21 -10.00 -4.17
C MET A 1 -24.72 -9.76 -3.98
N MET A 2 -23.96 -10.77 -3.65
CA MET A 2 -22.50 -10.62 -3.50
C MET A 2 -21.81 -10.57 -4.87
N LEU A 3 -20.74 -9.78 -4.95
CA LEU A 3 -19.89 -9.75 -6.13
C LEU A 3 -19.23 -11.11 -6.37
N ASP A 4 -19.16 -11.53 -7.62
CA ASP A 4 -18.28 -12.65 -7.99
C ASP A 4 -16.81 -12.24 -7.91
N SER A 5 -15.91 -13.23 -7.83
CA SER A 5 -14.47 -13.01 -7.63
C SER A 5 -13.82 -12.13 -8.72
N ASN A 6 -14.30 -12.22 -9.97
CA ASN A 6 -13.73 -11.41 -11.06
C ASN A 6 -14.17 -9.95 -10.97
N SER A 7 -15.44 -9.72 -10.67
CA SER A 7 -15.99 -8.37 -10.45
C SER A 7 -15.34 -7.71 -9.23
N GLU A 8 -15.18 -8.46 -8.14
CA GLU A 8 -14.51 -7.98 -6.93
C GLU A 8 -13.06 -7.54 -7.21
N LYS A 9 -12.28 -8.38 -7.91
CA LYS A 9 -10.91 -8.03 -8.33
C LYS A 9 -10.87 -6.81 -9.25
N GLY A 10 -11.79 -6.74 -10.20
CA GLY A 10 -11.91 -5.62 -11.13
C GLY A 10 -12.24 -4.32 -10.42
N LEU A 11 -13.22 -4.35 -9.51
CA LEU A 11 -13.61 -3.19 -8.70
C LEU A 11 -12.46 -2.76 -7.78
N SER A 12 -11.78 -3.70 -7.14
CA SER A 12 -10.61 -3.40 -6.30
C SER A 12 -9.49 -2.71 -7.09
N LYS A 13 -9.26 -3.08 -8.34
CA LYS A 13 -8.29 -2.40 -9.22
C LYS A 13 -8.71 -0.97 -9.54
N LEU A 14 -9.99 -0.73 -9.84
CA LEU A 14 -10.52 0.61 -10.05
C LEU A 14 -10.37 1.45 -8.77
N MET A 15 -10.78 0.92 -7.63
CA MET A 15 -10.63 1.58 -6.33
C MET A 15 -9.18 1.97 -6.05
N SER A 16 -8.24 1.09 -6.35
CA SER A 16 -6.81 1.37 -6.21
C SER A 16 -6.37 2.53 -7.10
N LYS A 17 -6.81 2.56 -8.35
CA LYS A 17 -6.51 3.65 -9.27
C LYS A 17 -7.08 4.99 -8.76
N MET A 18 -8.32 4.99 -8.30
CA MET A 18 -9.02 6.17 -7.81
C MET A 18 -8.45 6.71 -6.48
N LEU A 19 -8.12 5.83 -5.54
CA LEU A 19 -7.72 6.22 -4.18
C LEU A 19 -6.20 6.32 -3.97
N ARG A 20 -5.40 5.83 -4.92
CA ARG A 20 -3.94 5.78 -4.76
C ARG A 20 -3.17 6.52 -5.84
N HIS A 21 -3.69 6.59 -7.07
CA HIS A 21 -2.86 6.95 -8.21
C HIS A 21 -3.36 8.17 -8.98
N THR A 22 -4.58 8.16 -9.47
CA THR A 22 -5.11 9.20 -10.36
C THR A 22 -6.53 9.62 -9.98
N PRO A 23 -6.77 10.12 -8.75
CA PRO A 23 -8.10 10.56 -8.33
C PRO A 23 -8.71 11.63 -9.25
N GLU A 24 -7.87 12.50 -9.79
CA GLU A 24 -8.27 13.60 -10.68
C GLU A 24 -8.90 13.11 -11.98
N GLU A 25 -8.51 11.95 -12.51
CA GLU A 25 -9.13 11.35 -13.69
C GLU A 25 -10.62 11.02 -13.45
N PHE A 26 -11.02 10.89 -12.20
CA PHE A 26 -12.37 10.53 -11.79
C PHE A 26 -13.11 11.70 -11.11
N GLY A 27 -12.54 12.89 -11.15
CA GLY A 27 -13.11 14.06 -10.50
C GLY A 27 -13.10 14.00 -8.97
N LEU A 28 -12.26 13.15 -8.38
CA LEU A 28 -12.13 13.00 -6.94
C LEU A 28 -11.07 13.95 -6.38
N GLN A 29 -11.42 14.61 -5.30
CA GLN A 29 -10.49 15.36 -4.46
C GLN A 29 -10.28 14.59 -3.16
N LEU A 30 -9.08 14.09 -2.96
CA LEU A 30 -8.73 13.37 -1.73
C LEU A 30 -8.17 14.36 -0.70
N SER A 31 -8.50 14.10 0.57
CA SER A 31 -7.94 14.88 1.69
C SER A 31 -6.40 14.79 1.66
N PRO A 32 -5.69 15.94 1.77
CA PRO A 32 -4.23 15.93 1.84
C PRO A 32 -3.70 15.34 3.15
N GLU A 33 -4.54 15.23 4.18
CA GLU A 33 -4.15 14.69 5.47
C GLU A 33 -4.06 13.17 5.46
N ASP A 34 -5.11 12.50 4.96
CA ASP A 34 -5.24 11.04 5.07
C ASP A 34 -5.61 10.34 3.76
N GLY A 35 -5.76 11.09 2.66
CA GLY A 35 -6.13 10.52 1.35
C GLY A 35 -7.59 10.07 1.25
N SER A 36 -8.46 10.51 2.16
CA SER A 36 -9.87 10.13 2.14
C SER A 36 -10.73 11.02 1.26
N CYS A 37 -11.87 10.49 0.83
CA CYS A 37 -12.95 11.28 0.25
C CYS A 37 -14.30 10.81 0.81
N ALA A 38 -15.33 11.63 0.64
CA ALA A 38 -16.70 11.25 1.03
C ALA A 38 -17.15 10.00 0.27
N MET A 39 -17.83 9.09 0.94
CA MET A 39 -18.32 7.84 0.35
C MET A 39 -19.28 8.11 -0.82
N ASP A 40 -20.16 9.09 -0.70
CA ASP A 40 -21.09 9.44 -1.77
C ASP A 40 -20.37 9.95 -3.04
N ALA A 41 -19.37 10.81 -2.87
CA ALA A 41 -18.56 11.29 -3.99
C ALA A 41 -17.79 10.13 -4.65
N PHE A 42 -17.27 9.21 -3.86
CA PHE A 42 -16.60 8.02 -4.35
C PHE A 42 -17.55 7.13 -5.16
N LEU A 43 -18.75 6.84 -4.64
CA LEU A 43 -19.76 6.04 -5.33
C LEU A 43 -20.20 6.69 -6.64
N GLN A 44 -20.41 8.01 -6.66
CA GLN A 44 -20.73 8.73 -7.88
C GLN A 44 -19.62 8.57 -8.93
N ALA A 45 -18.36 8.69 -8.52
CA ALA A 45 -17.23 8.51 -9.42
C ALA A 45 -17.11 7.07 -9.96
N VAL A 46 -17.37 6.06 -9.14
CA VAL A 46 -17.41 4.65 -9.55
C VAL A 46 -18.53 4.40 -10.55
N THR A 47 -19.76 4.84 -10.24
CA THR A 47 -20.93 4.58 -11.07
C THR A 47 -20.94 5.39 -12.35
N ALA A 48 -20.20 6.49 -12.44
CA ALA A 48 -19.96 7.22 -13.67
C ALA A 48 -19.14 6.39 -14.69
N GLN A 49 -18.42 5.37 -14.24
CA GLN A 49 -17.73 4.45 -15.13
C GLN A 49 -18.73 3.43 -15.70
N ARG A 50 -18.93 3.43 -17.01
CA ARG A 50 -19.94 2.61 -17.71
C ARG A 50 -19.98 1.16 -17.23
N ARG A 51 -18.81 0.55 -17.06
CA ARG A 51 -18.67 -0.86 -16.59
C ARG A 51 -19.20 -1.05 -15.17
N TRP A 52 -19.20 -0.02 -14.35
CA TRP A 52 -19.47 -0.05 -12.92
C TRP A 52 -20.72 0.74 -12.51
N SER A 53 -21.56 1.11 -13.48
CA SER A 53 -22.77 1.92 -13.25
C SER A 53 -23.80 1.25 -12.32
N TRP A 54 -23.70 -0.05 -12.14
CA TRP A 54 -24.57 -0.86 -11.28
C TRP A 54 -24.06 -1.03 -9.85
N VAL A 55 -22.83 -0.59 -9.56
CA VAL A 55 -22.18 -0.77 -8.24
C VAL A 55 -22.94 0.02 -7.16
N ARG A 56 -23.11 -0.62 -6.02
CA ARG A 56 -23.72 -0.05 -4.82
C ARG A 56 -22.70 0.03 -3.70
N ARG A 57 -23.07 0.70 -2.62
CA ARG A 57 -22.24 0.83 -1.43
C ARG A 57 -21.82 -0.55 -0.88
N GLU A 58 -22.76 -1.49 -0.82
CA GLU A 58 -22.51 -2.84 -0.30
C GLU A 58 -21.43 -3.58 -1.07
N ASP A 59 -21.34 -3.34 -2.39
CA ASP A 59 -20.30 -3.93 -3.25
C ASP A 59 -18.91 -3.37 -2.90
N VAL A 60 -18.82 -2.07 -2.66
CA VAL A 60 -17.58 -1.42 -2.20
C VAL A 60 -17.18 -1.95 -0.83
N GLU A 61 -18.13 -2.05 0.11
CA GLU A 61 -17.90 -2.60 1.44
C GLU A 61 -17.43 -4.05 1.39
N GLN A 62 -17.96 -4.85 0.45
CA GLN A 62 -17.50 -6.22 0.22
C GLN A 62 -16.02 -6.25 -0.19
N VAL A 63 -15.63 -5.42 -1.16
CA VAL A 63 -14.22 -5.32 -1.57
C VAL A 63 -13.32 -4.93 -0.40
N VAL A 64 -13.77 -3.99 0.43
CA VAL A 64 -13.01 -3.55 1.61
C VAL A 64 -12.84 -4.71 2.61
N ARG A 65 -13.91 -5.44 2.93
CA ARG A 65 -13.87 -6.59 3.86
C ARG A 65 -13.00 -7.73 3.36
N ASN A 66 -13.08 -8.04 2.06
CA ASN A 66 -12.43 -9.21 1.47
C ASN A 66 -10.99 -8.94 1.01
N SER A 67 -10.50 -7.71 1.16
CA SER A 67 -9.13 -7.38 0.79
C SER A 67 -8.12 -8.07 1.72
N ASP A 68 -7.39 -9.06 1.22
CA ASP A 68 -6.37 -9.82 1.97
C ASP A 68 -5.35 -8.93 2.66
N LYS A 69 -5.00 -7.82 2.01
CA LYS A 69 -4.03 -6.84 2.54
C LYS A 69 -4.71 -5.67 3.25
N GLN A 70 -6.02 -5.72 3.45
CA GLN A 70 -6.80 -4.62 4.03
C GLN A 70 -6.37 -3.24 3.49
N ARG A 71 -6.39 -3.11 2.17
CA ARG A 71 -5.89 -1.92 1.46
C ARG A 71 -6.71 -0.67 1.70
N TYR A 72 -7.96 -0.82 2.10
CA TYR A 72 -8.94 0.25 2.21
C TYR A 72 -9.57 0.28 3.59
N ILE A 73 -10.05 1.44 3.97
CA ILE A 73 -10.82 1.63 5.20
C ILE A 73 -12.01 2.56 4.93
N ILE A 74 -13.13 2.25 5.55
CA ILE A 74 -14.32 3.10 5.57
C ILE A 74 -14.58 3.51 7.01
N GLU A 75 -14.52 4.79 7.27
CA GLU A 75 -14.78 5.39 8.59
C GLU A 75 -15.50 6.73 8.41
N ASN A 76 -16.49 7.01 9.28
CA ASN A 76 -17.18 8.30 9.31
C ASN A 76 -17.70 8.77 7.95
N GLU A 77 -18.32 7.87 7.19
CA GLU A 77 -18.83 8.12 5.82
C GLU A 77 -17.75 8.59 4.84
N ARG A 78 -16.50 8.21 5.09
CA ARG A 78 -15.36 8.47 4.19
C ARG A 78 -14.64 7.17 3.86
N ILE A 79 -14.06 7.11 2.68
CA ILE A 79 -13.24 5.98 2.22
C ILE A 79 -11.84 6.46 1.87
N ARG A 80 -10.84 5.65 2.18
CA ARG A 80 -9.45 5.90 1.81
C ARG A 80 -8.67 4.62 1.59
N ALA A 81 -7.58 4.70 0.87
CA ALA A 81 -6.55 3.67 0.90
C ALA A 81 -5.71 3.85 2.16
N ARG A 82 -5.31 2.75 2.79
CA ARG A 82 -4.44 2.78 3.97
C ARG A 82 -3.01 3.17 3.61
N TYR A 83 -2.56 2.78 2.41
CA TYR A 83 -1.17 2.97 1.95
C TYR A 83 -1.08 2.85 0.43
N GLY A 84 0.08 3.13 -0.13
CA GLY A 84 0.38 2.90 -1.54
C GLY A 84 0.06 4.07 -2.47
N HIS A 85 -0.14 5.27 -1.93
CA HIS A 85 -0.40 6.47 -2.70
C HIS A 85 0.81 6.87 -3.55
N SER A 86 0.57 7.34 -4.77
CA SER A 86 1.59 7.86 -5.68
C SER A 86 1.31 9.28 -6.18
N HIS A 87 0.12 9.82 -5.93
CA HIS A 87 -0.31 11.13 -6.42
C HIS A 87 0.01 12.28 -5.46
N THR A 88 -0.14 12.05 -4.15
CA THR A 88 0.07 13.06 -3.09
C THR A 88 0.68 12.36 -1.88
N ARG A 89 1.56 13.05 -1.17
CA ARG A 89 2.15 12.49 0.05
C ARG A 89 1.13 12.55 1.19
N VAL A 90 0.61 11.40 1.54
CA VAL A 90 -0.24 11.22 2.72
C VAL A 90 0.64 11.23 3.97
N GLN A 91 0.25 12.00 4.98
CA GLN A 91 0.98 12.13 6.23
C GLN A 91 0.63 10.97 7.18
N TYR A 92 1.65 10.42 7.82
CA TYR A 92 1.50 9.42 8.87
C TYR A 92 2.26 9.88 10.11
N ALA A 93 1.72 9.59 11.29
CA ALA A 93 2.44 9.82 12.53
C ALA A 93 3.59 8.82 12.67
N PRO A 94 4.80 9.26 13.06
CA PRO A 94 5.89 8.32 13.35
C PRO A 94 5.51 7.34 14.45
N ALA A 95 5.93 6.09 14.30
CA ALA A 95 5.68 5.03 15.27
C ALA A 95 6.93 4.19 15.47
N GLU A 96 7.00 3.48 16.57
CA GLU A 96 8.11 2.58 16.88
C GLU A 96 7.88 1.23 16.21
N PRO A 97 8.74 0.82 15.25
CA PRO A 97 8.58 -0.45 14.56
C PRO A 97 9.07 -1.64 15.39
N PRO A 98 8.65 -2.87 15.04
CA PRO A 98 9.34 -4.07 15.51
C PRO A 98 10.82 -4.05 15.15
N ALA A 99 11.63 -4.83 15.86
CA ALA A 99 13.08 -4.91 15.63
C ALA A 99 13.44 -5.33 14.19
N VAL A 100 12.60 -6.15 13.58
CA VAL A 100 12.75 -6.65 12.20
C VAL A 100 11.48 -6.41 11.41
N LEU A 101 11.65 -5.88 10.21
CA LEU A 101 10.62 -5.81 9.18
C LEU A 101 11.11 -6.52 7.91
N TYR A 102 10.20 -6.79 6.99
CA TYR A 102 10.50 -7.55 5.78
C TYR A 102 10.12 -6.76 4.52
N HIS A 103 10.88 -7.00 3.46
CA HIS A 103 10.61 -6.44 2.14
C HIS A 103 10.81 -7.50 1.07
N GLY A 104 9.81 -7.69 0.21
CA GLY A 104 9.88 -8.59 -0.94
C GLY A 104 10.44 -7.89 -2.16
N THR A 105 11.48 -8.45 -2.74
CA THR A 105 12.11 -7.98 -3.98
C THR A 105 12.45 -9.15 -4.90
N ASN A 106 13.24 -8.91 -5.91
CA ASN A 106 13.68 -9.93 -6.86
C ASN A 106 15.21 -9.89 -7.04
N ARG A 107 15.74 -10.97 -7.59
CA ARG A 107 17.18 -11.12 -7.83
C ARG A 107 17.77 -9.98 -8.67
N LYS A 108 17.02 -9.46 -9.63
CA LYS A 108 17.50 -8.38 -10.51
C LYS A 108 17.70 -7.06 -9.76
N ALA A 109 16.83 -6.73 -8.82
CA ALA A 109 16.91 -5.49 -8.04
C ALA A 109 17.91 -5.59 -6.89
N LEU A 110 18.25 -6.80 -6.43
CA LEU A 110 19.07 -7.02 -5.25
C LEU A 110 20.42 -6.28 -5.24
N PRO A 111 21.24 -6.30 -6.32
CA PRO A 111 22.53 -5.60 -6.29
C PRO A 111 22.40 -4.09 -6.04
N SER A 112 21.42 -3.45 -6.65
CA SER A 112 21.14 -2.03 -6.44
C SER A 112 20.69 -1.76 -5.00
N ILE A 113 19.84 -2.61 -4.44
CA ILE A 113 19.36 -2.46 -3.06
C ILE A 113 20.51 -2.61 -2.06
N LEU A 114 21.39 -3.58 -2.24
CA LEU A 114 22.53 -3.79 -1.35
C LEU A 114 23.53 -2.62 -1.41
N LYS A 115 23.63 -1.96 -2.56
CA LYS A 115 24.52 -0.81 -2.75
C LYS A 115 23.90 0.51 -2.29
N GLU A 116 22.65 0.75 -2.60
CA GLU A 116 21.99 2.05 -2.47
C GLU A 116 20.89 2.08 -1.40
N GLY A 117 20.46 0.94 -0.89
CA GLY A 117 19.34 0.79 0.01
C GLY A 117 17.99 0.72 -0.71
N LEU A 118 16.93 0.78 0.06
CA LEU A 118 15.55 0.82 -0.46
C LEU A 118 15.07 2.26 -0.58
N HIS A 119 14.49 2.57 -1.73
CA HIS A 119 13.86 3.86 -2.03
C HIS A 119 12.40 3.68 -2.44
N PRO A 120 11.54 4.69 -2.26
CA PRO A 120 10.10 4.57 -2.55
C PRO A 120 9.76 4.30 -4.02
N MET A 121 10.63 4.64 -4.95
CA MET A 121 10.41 4.56 -6.40
C MET A 121 9.20 5.41 -6.83
N SER A 122 8.18 4.81 -7.44
CA SER A 122 6.95 5.49 -7.85
C SER A 122 5.97 5.77 -6.71
N ARG A 123 6.20 5.21 -5.53
CA ARG A 123 5.38 5.43 -4.34
C ARG A 123 5.97 6.53 -3.47
N GLN A 124 5.27 6.89 -2.40
CA GLN A 124 5.71 7.94 -1.47
C GLN A 124 6.60 7.40 -0.35
N TYR A 125 6.47 6.11 -0.06
CA TYR A 125 7.18 5.43 1.01
C TYR A 125 7.67 4.06 0.55
N VAL A 126 8.74 3.60 1.19
CA VAL A 126 9.13 2.19 1.15
C VAL A 126 8.09 1.38 1.94
N HIS A 127 7.60 0.28 1.38
CA HIS A 127 6.62 -0.60 2.03
C HIS A 127 7.33 -1.79 2.66
N LEU A 128 7.04 -2.00 3.92
CA LEU A 128 7.59 -3.06 4.75
C LEU A 128 6.46 -3.83 5.44
N SER A 129 6.73 -5.02 5.94
CA SER A 129 5.75 -5.82 6.66
C SER A 129 6.34 -6.50 7.88
N GLU A 130 5.49 -6.78 8.88
CA GLU A 130 5.91 -7.49 10.10
C GLU A 130 6.21 -8.97 9.84
N GLY A 131 5.61 -9.56 8.81
CA GLY A 131 5.83 -10.95 8.41
C GLY A 131 6.24 -11.08 6.95
N THR A 132 6.60 -12.30 6.56
CA THR A 132 7.06 -12.59 5.20
C THR A 132 5.92 -12.76 4.20
N HIS A 133 4.69 -12.94 4.65
CA HIS A 133 3.54 -13.18 3.77
C HIS A 133 3.31 -12.05 2.76
N PHE A 134 3.20 -10.81 3.21
CA PHE A 134 3.01 -9.66 2.32
C PHE A 134 4.24 -9.35 1.48
N ALA A 135 5.43 -9.56 2.03
CA ALA A 135 6.69 -9.44 1.29
C ALA A 135 6.75 -10.46 0.14
N THR A 136 6.34 -11.69 0.39
CA THR A 136 6.25 -12.76 -0.63
C THR A 136 5.28 -12.37 -1.74
N LEU A 137 4.08 -11.91 -1.39
CA LEU A 137 3.07 -11.49 -2.38
C LEU A 137 3.54 -10.30 -3.24
N ALA A 138 4.31 -9.39 -2.67
CA ALA A 138 4.80 -8.22 -3.38
C ALA A 138 5.97 -8.57 -4.31
N GLY A 139 6.92 -9.38 -3.85
CA GLY A 139 8.13 -9.73 -4.59
C GLY A 139 7.91 -10.74 -5.72
N SER A 140 7.01 -11.71 -5.53
CA SER A 140 6.76 -12.81 -6.48
C SER A 140 6.22 -12.37 -7.85
N ARG A 141 5.76 -11.13 -7.97
CA ARG A 141 5.20 -10.59 -9.23
C ARG A 141 6.24 -10.22 -10.28
N ARG A 142 7.52 -10.14 -9.93
CA ARG A 142 8.58 -9.56 -10.77
C ARG A 142 9.82 -10.43 -10.93
N GLY A 143 9.66 -11.75 -10.89
CA GLY A 143 10.74 -12.72 -11.08
C GLY A 143 11.06 -13.52 -9.83
N GLU A 144 12.28 -14.03 -9.71
CA GLU A 144 12.71 -14.83 -8.56
C GLU A 144 12.63 -14.03 -7.27
N LEU A 145 11.79 -14.49 -6.35
CA LEU A 145 11.52 -13.83 -5.08
C LEU A 145 12.77 -13.83 -4.19
N ILE A 146 13.09 -12.66 -3.65
CA ILE A 146 14.06 -12.46 -2.57
C ILE A 146 13.33 -11.75 -1.43
N ILE A 147 13.42 -12.28 -0.23
CA ILE A 147 12.94 -11.63 1.00
C ILE A 147 14.13 -10.98 1.69
N LEU A 148 13.97 -9.70 2.01
CA LEU A 148 14.95 -8.94 2.79
C LEU A 148 14.47 -8.78 4.23
N ARG A 149 15.36 -8.94 5.17
CA ARG A 149 15.20 -8.54 6.56
C ARG A 149 15.75 -7.13 6.74
N ILE A 150 14.99 -6.29 7.40
CA ILE A 150 15.35 -4.91 7.67
C ILE A 150 15.63 -4.78 9.17
N ASP A 151 16.85 -4.36 9.51
CA ASP A 151 17.23 -3.97 10.88
C ASP A 151 16.68 -2.55 11.14
N THR A 152 15.55 -2.49 11.81
CA THR A 152 14.86 -1.22 12.06
C THR A 152 15.59 -0.35 13.08
N GLN A 153 16.27 -0.94 14.05
CA GLN A 153 17.07 -0.19 15.01
C GLN A 153 18.22 0.53 14.30
N LYS A 154 18.98 -0.18 13.49
CA LYS A 154 20.08 0.39 12.72
C LYS A 154 19.61 1.48 11.75
N ALA A 155 18.46 1.30 11.11
CA ALA A 155 17.87 2.32 10.25
C ALA A 155 17.45 3.57 11.05
N ARG A 156 16.86 3.40 12.23
CA ARG A 156 16.47 4.51 13.12
C ARG A 156 17.69 5.28 13.61
N GLU A 157 18.77 4.61 13.97
CA GLU A 157 20.06 5.24 14.33
C GLU A 157 20.63 6.07 13.17
N ALA A 158 20.36 5.68 11.93
CA ALA A 158 20.71 6.43 10.73
C ALA A 158 19.70 7.56 10.37
N GLY A 159 18.73 7.83 11.25
CA GLY A 159 17.77 8.93 11.10
C GLY A 159 16.48 8.58 10.34
N VAL A 160 16.19 7.30 10.09
CA VAL A 160 14.97 6.87 9.41
C VAL A 160 13.79 6.87 10.37
N SER A 161 12.68 7.48 9.95
CA SER A 161 11.39 7.38 10.63
C SER A 161 10.56 6.27 10.01
N PHE A 162 9.82 5.56 10.87
CA PHE A 162 8.88 4.52 10.48
C PHE A 162 7.46 4.93 10.82
N TYR A 163 6.51 4.46 9.99
CA TYR A 163 5.08 4.80 10.12
C TYR A 163 4.26 3.52 10.02
N PHE A 164 3.31 3.35 10.93
CA PHE A 164 2.41 2.21 10.89
C PHE A 164 1.19 2.53 10.03
N ALA A 165 0.99 1.76 8.96
CA ALA A 165 -0.12 1.94 8.03
C ALA A 165 -1.31 1.00 8.29
N GLY A 166 -1.23 0.18 9.33
CA GLY A 166 -2.24 -0.82 9.68
C GLY A 166 -1.99 -2.18 9.04
N ASN A 167 -2.61 -3.21 9.59
CA ASN A 167 -2.56 -4.59 9.11
C ASN A 167 -1.14 -5.08 8.76
N GLU A 168 -0.22 -5.01 9.72
CA GLU A 168 1.18 -5.45 9.58
C GLU A 168 2.00 -4.68 8.53
N VAL A 169 1.45 -3.63 7.94
CA VAL A 169 2.15 -2.81 6.94
C VAL A 169 2.81 -1.61 7.61
N TRP A 170 4.10 -1.45 7.37
CA TRP A 170 4.92 -0.34 7.80
C TRP A 170 5.47 0.44 6.61
N LEU A 171 5.69 1.71 6.82
CA LEU A 171 6.22 2.64 5.83
C LEU A 171 7.49 3.29 6.36
N ALA A 172 8.42 3.57 5.46
CA ALA A 172 9.63 4.35 5.76
C ALA A 172 9.95 5.28 4.59
N ASP A 173 10.61 6.40 4.88
CA ASP A 173 11.04 7.31 3.82
C ASP A 173 12.10 6.67 2.92
N ARG A 174 12.99 5.89 3.52
CA ARG A 174 14.05 5.12 2.85
C ARG A 174 14.60 4.07 3.81
N ILE A 175 15.31 3.11 3.30
CA ILE A 175 16.14 2.20 4.12
C ILE A 175 17.58 2.32 3.62
N PRO A 176 18.52 2.78 4.47
CA PRO A 176 19.93 2.90 4.05
C PRO A 176 20.56 1.56 3.70
N PRO A 177 21.57 1.56 2.82
CA PRO A 177 22.36 0.36 2.61
C PRO A 177 23.02 -0.10 3.92
N GLY A 178 23.16 -1.40 4.09
CA GLY A 178 23.67 -1.98 5.34
C GLY A 178 22.62 -2.27 6.41
N CYS A 179 21.38 -1.79 6.24
CA CYS A 179 20.24 -2.14 7.10
C CYS A 179 19.39 -3.29 6.53
N CYS A 180 19.72 -3.76 5.32
CA CYS A 180 19.04 -4.83 4.62
C CYS A 180 19.95 -6.05 4.50
N GLU A 181 19.42 -7.22 4.78
CA GLU A 181 20.10 -8.51 4.54
C GLU A 181 19.10 -9.51 3.94
N ILE A 182 19.60 -10.51 3.21
CA ILE A 182 18.75 -11.56 2.67
C ILE A 182 18.24 -12.44 3.81
N ASP A 183 16.93 -12.65 3.86
CA ASP A 183 16.32 -13.52 4.87
C ASP A 183 16.72 -14.99 4.61
N GLY A 184 17.12 -15.70 5.67
CA GLY A 184 17.50 -17.11 5.61
C GLY A 184 18.96 -17.38 5.22
N THR A 185 19.84 -16.37 5.23
CA THR A 185 21.30 -16.55 5.09
C THR A 185 22.02 -16.51 6.41
#